data_cc25890088c4924eca12cbb583e315db
#
_entry.id   cc25890088c4924eca12cbb583e315db
#
_cell.length_a   1.000
_cell.length_b   1.000
_cell.length_c   1.000
_cell.angle_alpha   90.00
_cell.angle_beta   90.00
_cell.angle_gamma   90.00
#
_symmetry.space_group_name_H-M   'P 1'
#
loop_
_entity.id
_entity.type
_entity.pdbx_description
1 polymer ?
#
loop_
_entity_poly.entity_id
_entity_poly.type
_entity_poly.pdbx_seq_one_letter_code
_entity_poly.pdbx_strand_id
1 'polypeptide(L)'
;MKTLQLTQDYSVAPIAFSKVVLDDTFWLPRLQVQKNETVPFALRKTERAAENLRRCGSYLRGEKDEMPFTHRFVSSDLYKVMEGAAYLLNLE
;
A
#
# COMPACT_ATOMS: atom_id res chain seq x y z
N MET A 1 16.87 -5.65 19.71
CA MET A 1 16.72 -5.72 18.25
C MET A 1 17.87 -4.93 17.61
N LYS A 2 18.57 -5.55 16.69
CA LYS A 2 19.65 -4.85 16.00
C LYS A 2 19.11 -3.84 15.01
N THR A 3 19.61 -2.64 15.07
CA THR A 3 19.29 -1.62 14.07
C THR A 3 20.01 -1.98 12.77
N LEU A 4 19.26 -2.02 11.67
CA LEU A 4 19.85 -2.23 10.36
C LEU A 4 20.66 -0.99 9.96
N GLN A 5 21.97 -1.20 9.80
CA GLN A 5 22.81 -0.16 9.22
C GLN A 5 22.89 -0.39 7.72
N LEU A 6 22.34 0.54 6.95
CA LEU A 6 22.42 0.49 5.51
C LEU A 6 23.68 1.18 5.06
N THR A 7 24.51 0.47 4.29
CA THR A 7 25.67 1.08 3.66
C THR A 7 25.17 1.99 2.55
N GLN A 8 25.61 3.23 2.58
CA GLN A 8 25.20 4.23 1.62
C GLN A 8 26.11 4.18 0.39
N ASP A 9 25.51 3.85 -0.78
CA ASP A 9 26.24 3.80 -2.05
C ASP A 9 26.28 5.14 -2.76
N TYR A 10 25.49 6.12 -2.31
CA TYR A 10 25.36 7.42 -2.95
C TYR A 10 25.83 8.52 -2.00
N SER A 11 26.28 9.63 -2.61
CA SER A 11 26.63 10.82 -1.83
C SER A 11 25.42 11.52 -1.24
N VAL A 12 24.20 11.21 -1.73
CA VAL A 12 22.96 11.81 -1.26
C VAL A 12 22.27 10.85 -0.31
N ALA A 13 21.96 11.32 0.90
CA ALA A 13 21.23 10.53 1.89
C ALA A 13 19.74 10.83 1.81
N PRO A 14 18.88 9.80 1.71
CA PRO A 14 17.44 10.04 1.70
C PRO A 14 16.96 10.47 3.09
N ILE A 15 15.96 11.34 3.10
CA ILE A 15 15.31 11.77 4.34
C ILE A 15 14.03 10.93 4.50
N ALA A 16 13.81 10.41 5.72
CA ALA A 16 12.59 9.64 5.99
C ALA A 16 11.36 10.50 5.72
N PHE A 17 10.36 9.95 5.03
CA PHE A 17 9.16 10.69 4.66
C PHE A 17 8.42 11.23 5.90
N SER A 18 8.53 10.54 7.04
CA SER A 18 7.91 10.96 8.29
C SER A 18 8.49 12.26 8.85
N LYS A 19 9.66 12.68 8.35
CA LYS A 19 10.32 13.93 8.76
C LYS A 19 10.02 15.08 7.83
N VAL A 20 9.24 14.84 6.78
CA VAL A 20 8.88 15.86 5.78
C VAL A 20 7.44 16.28 6.02
N VAL A 21 7.22 17.59 6.14
CA VAL A 21 5.88 18.16 6.30
C VAL A 21 5.60 19.03 5.09
N LEU A 22 4.47 18.79 4.43
CA LEU A 22 4.01 19.62 3.32
C LEU A 22 2.97 20.60 3.87
N ASP A 23 3.28 21.89 3.79
CA ASP A 23 2.39 22.94 4.30
C ASP A 23 2.07 23.99 3.23
N ASP A 24 2.31 23.65 1.97
CA ASP A 24 2.15 24.53 0.84
C ASP A 24 0.71 24.58 0.32
N THR A 25 0.46 25.49 -0.61
CA THR A 25 -0.87 25.65 -1.22
C THR A 25 -1.08 24.77 -2.45
N PHE A 26 -0.06 24.06 -2.90
CA PHE A 26 -0.15 23.21 -4.08
C PHE A 26 -0.24 21.72 -3.70
N TRP A 27 0.76 21.21 -2.97
CA TRP A 27 0.82 19.77 -2.66
C TRP A 27 -0.07 19.35 -1.52
N LEU A 28 -0.20 20.17 -0.47
CA LEU A 28 -1.00 19.77 0.68
C LEU A 28 -2.46 19.52 0.33
N PRO A 29 -3.14 20.38 -0.45
CA PRO A 29 -4.51 20.06 -0.86
C PRO A 29 -4.62 18.76 -1.65
N ARG A 30 -3.61 18.43 -2.47
CA ARG A 30 -3.58 17.19 -3.23
C ARG A 30 -3.43 15.97 -2.32
N LEU A 31 -2.62 16.07 -1.28
CA LEU A 31 -2.50 15.00 -0.30
C LEU A 31 -3.81 14.79 0.45
N GLN A 32 -4.52 15.86 0.76
CA GLN A 32 -5.82 15.76 1.43
C GLN A 32 -6.85 15.07 0.54
N VAL A 33 -6.83 15.35 -0.76
CA VAL A 33 -7.69 14.64 -1.72
C VAL A 33 -7.31 13.16 -1.78
N GLN A 34 -6.01 12.84 -1.81
CA GLN A 34 -5.56 11.45 -1.78
C GLN A 34 -6.10 10.71 -0.54
N LYS A 35 -5.99 11.33 0.61
CA LYS A 35 -6.43 10.74 1.87
C LYS A 35 -7.94 10.54 1.93
N ASN A 36 -8.69 11.57 1.55
CA ASN A 36 -10.14 11.61 1.77
C ASN A 36 -10.94 10.98 0.64
N GLU A 37 -10.42 10.97 -0.59
CA GLU A 37 -11.16 10.57 -1.78
C GLU A 37 -10.48 9.42 -2.53
N THR A 38 -9.24 9.63 -2.96
CA THR A 38 -8.59 8.72 -3.93
C THR A 38 -8.27 7.37 -3.32
N VAL A 39 -7.62 7.33 -2.17
CA VAL A 39 -7.22 6.08 -1.54
C VAL A 39 -8.44 5.29 -1.04
N PRO A 40 -9.45 5.90 -0.39
CA PRO A 40 -10.67 5.15 -0.08
C PRO A 40 -11.35 4.56 -1.31
N PHE A 41 -11.38 5.29 -2.42
CA PHE A 41 -11.91 4.77 -3.68
C PHE A 41 -11.09 3.59 -4.18
N ALA A 42 -9.76 3.71 -4.17
CA ALA A 42 -8.87 2.64 -4.61
C ALA A 42 -9.00 1.39 -3.73
N LEU A 43 -9.15 1.56 -2.43
CA LEU A 43 -9.38 0.44 -1.51
C LEU A 43 -10.66 -0.31 -1.85
N ARG A 44 -11.73 0.42 -2.15
CA ARG A 44 -12.98 -0.22 -2.57
C ARG A 44 -12.82 -0.98 -3.89
N LYS A 45 -12.04 -0.43 -4.83
CA LYS A 45 -11.79 -1.09 -6.12
C LYS A 45 -10.93 -2.34 -6.02
N THR A 46 -10.14 -2.47 -4.95
CA THR A 46 -9.28 -3.63 -4.75
C THR A 46 -9.86 -4.68 -3.80
N GLU A 47 -11.12 -4.54 -3.38
CA GLU A 47 -11.77 -5.52 -2.51
C GLU A 47 -11.80 -6.92 -3.14
N ARG A 48 -11.96 -7.01 -4.45
CA ARG A 48 -11.96 -8.31 -5.15
C ARG A 48 -10.60 -8.99 -5.03
N ALA A 49 -9.51 -8.23 -5.03
CA ALA A 49 -8.18 -8.78 -4.84
C ALA A 49 -8.02 -9.35 -3.43
N ALA A 50 -8.50 -8.63 -2.42
CA ALA A 50 -8.47 -9.11 -1.04
C ALA A 50 -9.29 -10.39 -0.89
N GLU A 51 -10.47 -10.44 -1.51
CA GLU A 51 -11.32 -11.63 -1.48
C GLU A 51 -10.64 -12.82 -2.16
N ASN A 52 -9.99 -12.59 -3.30
CA ASN A 52 -9.25 -13.64 -3.98
C ASN A 52 -8.14 -14.19 -3.11
N LEU A 53 -7.43 -13.33 -2.37
CA LEU A 53 -6.39 -13.80 -1.46
C LEU A 53 -6.96 -14.68 -0.34
N ARG A 54 -8.13 -14.31 0.22
CA ARG A 54 -8.81 -15.16 1.22
C ARG A 54 -9.18 -16.51 0.64
N ARG A 55 -9.68 -16.53 -0.59
CA ARG A 55 -10.05 -17.78 -1.27
C ARG A 55 -8.84 -18.64 -1.57
N CYS A 56 -7.72 -18.04 -1.95
CA CYS A 56 -6.46 -18.78 -2.11
C CYS A 56 -6.00 -19.37 -0.80
N GLY A 57 -6.12 -18.62 0.30
CA GLY A 57 -5.80 -19.14 1.63
C GLY A 57 -6.67 -20.33 2.01
N SER A 58 -7.98 -20.25 1.73
CA SER A 58 -8.90 -21.36 1.98
C SER A 58 -8.53 -22.60 1.16
N TYR A 59 -8.15 -22.41 -0.09
CA TYR A 59 -7.68 -23.50 -0.93
C TYR A 59 -6.43 -24.16 -0.36
N LEU A 60 -5.46 -23.34 0.06
CA LEU A 60 -4.20 -23.86 0.61
C LEU A 60 -4.39 -24.60 1.93
N ARG A 61 -5.41 -24.23 2.70
CA ARG A 61 -5.77 -24.95 3.95
C ARG A 61 -6.60 -26.20 3.71
N GLY A 62 -6.93 -26.51 2.47
CA GLY A 62 -7.74 -27.67 2.12
C GLY A 62 -9.24 -27.48 2.31
N GLU A 63 -9.71 -26.26 2.53
CA GLU A 63 -11.13 -25.96 2.72
C GLU A 63 -11.91 -25.88 1.41
N LYS A 64 -11.22 -25.69 0.29
CA LYS A 64 -11.81 -25.57 -1.04
C LYS A 64 -11.08 -26.48 -2.01
N ASP A 65 -11.81 -27.00 -2.99
CA ASP A 65 -11.27 -27.95 -3.96
C ASP A 65 -10.61 -27.28 -5.15
N GLU A 66 -10.91 -26.00 -5.40
CA GLU A 66 -10.44 -25.29 -6.58
C GLU A 66 -9.69 -24.03 -6.20
N MET A 67 -8.55 -23.81 -6.85
CA MET A 67 -7.82 -22.56 -6.77
C MET A 67 -8.63 -21.48 -7.49
N PRO A 68 -8.90 -20.33 -6.86
CA PRO A 68 -9.59 -19.24 -7.55
C PRO A 68 -8.78 -18.73 -8.74
N PHE A 69 -9.45 -18.45 -9.84
CA PHE A 69 -8.79 -17.82 -10.98
C PHE A 69 -8.55 -16.35 -10.66
N THR A 70 -7.31 -15.90 -10.87
CA THR A 70 -6.96 -14.50 -10.67
C THR A 70 -6.21 -13.96 -11.88
N HIS A 71 -6.44 -12.70 -12.18
CA HIS A 71 -5.61 -11.97 -13.12
C HIS A 71 -4.22 -11.76 -12.50
N ARG A 72 -3.17 -11.83 -13.32
CA ARG A 72 -1.79 -11.81 -12.83
C ARG A 72 -1.39 -10.55 -12.07
N PHE A 73 -2.10 -9.43 -12.24
CA PHE A 73 -1.79 -8.17 -11.57
C PHE A 73 -2.67 -7.86 -10.37
N VAL A 74 -3.62 -8.73 -10.02
CA VAL A 74 -4.62 -8.44 -8.98
C VAL A 74 -3.97 -8.22 -7.62
N SER A 75 -3.08 -9.13 -7.20
CA SER A 75 -2.43 -9.01 -5.89
C SER A 75 -1.48 -7.82 -5.82
N SER A 76 -0.72 -7.57 -6.88
CA SER A 76 0.22 -6.46 -6.90
C SER A 76 -0.50 -5.11 -6.85
N ASP A 77 -1.66 -5.01 -7.48
CA ASP A 77 -2.46 -3.78 -7.43
C ASP A 77 -2.94 -3.50 -6.00
N LEU A 78 -3.40 -4.53 -5.29
CA LEU A 78 -3.79 -4.39 -3.90
C LEU A 78 -2.61 -3.94 -3.03
N TYR A 79 -1.44 -4.54 -3.23
CA TYR A 79 -0.25 -4.19 -2.43
C TYR A 79 0.17 -2.75 -2.65
N LYS A 80 0.09 -2.24 -3.87
CA LYS A 80 0.38 -0.84 -4.16
C LYS A 80 -0.55 0.11 -3.42
N VAL A 81 -1.85 -0.21 -3.41
CA VAL A 81 -2.83 0.62 -2.70
C VAL A 81 -2.58 0.57 -1.20
N MET A 82 -2.25 -0.60 -0.65
CA MET A 82 -1.94 -0.75 0.76
C MET A 82 -0.73 0.09 1.16
N GLU A 83 0.32 0.08 0.33
CA GLU A 83 1.52 0.88 0.60
C GLU A 83 1.19 2.37 0.60
N GLY A 84 0.45 2.85 -0.41
CA GLY A 84 0.04 4.25 -0.46
C GLY A 84 -0.81 4.65 0.73
N ALA A 85 -1.75 3.79 1.14
CA ALA A 85 -2.58 4.04 2.31
C ALA A 85 -1.74 4.13 3.59
N ALA A 86 -0.74 3.26 3.72
CA ALA A 86 0.15 3.26 4.88
C ALA A 86 0.93 4.57 5.01
N TYR A 87 1.41 5.10 3.88
CA TYR A 87 2.09 6.40 3.89
C TYR A 87 1.17 7.52 4.36
N LEU A 88 -0.11 7.48 3.96
CA LEU A 88 -1.07 8.52 4.33
C LEU A 88 -1.39 8.53 5.82
N LEU A 89 -1.22 7.41 6.52
CA LEU A 89 -1.43 7.39 7.97
C LEU A 89 -0.50 8.36 8.70
N ASN A 90 0.62 8.72 8.11
CA ASN A 90 1.54 9.67 8.70
C ASN A 90 1.00 11.11 8.70
N LEU A 91 -0.07 11.38 7.96
CA LEU A 91 -0.70 12.70 7.91
C LEU A 91 -1.70 12.93 9.07
N GLU A 92 -1.96 11.92 9.86
CA GLU A 92 -2.86 11.99 11.01
C GLU A 92 -2.30 12.87 12.14
#